data_5e3e14ca2dbe07f4ed36336b49ce45db
#
_entry.id   5e3e14ca2dbe07f4ed36336b49ce45db
#
_cell.length_a   1.000
_cell.length_b   1.000
_cell.length_c   1.000
_cell.angle_alpha   90.00
_cell.angle_beta   90.00
_cell.angle_gamma   90.00
#
_symmetry.space_group_name_H-M   'P 1'
#
loop_
_entity.id
_entity.type
_entity.pdbx_description
1 polymer ?
#
loop_
_entity_poly.entity_id
_entity_poly.type
_entity_poly.pdbx_seq_one_letter_code
_entity_poly.pdbx_strand_id
1 'polypeptide(L)'
;MSMKKPQLGMSARKTVGNTVYHIFMVTLSVIMIYPFVWSLLSSFKSSEQLYGGNPLELWPRPFTMENYKRLFQVLPFDKFTVNSVFLSVAMPFCMIAVASLTAYALTRLEFRGRNILFLAFIATMMIPSHVTLIPNYKIVVDMKLINTYAALFLTNMFTGSNAFNIFFFRQFFLSIPKDLENAAIIDGCTRLGVFFRIVLPNAKPAIATTAILSFRSVWNEFLWPMLVINDYDKLTLTVGLKYLKEWEPNWAVLLAGASLSIVPIVIVFLIFQKQFMASTMNSGFGGK
;
A
#
# COMPACT_ATOMS: atom_id res chain seq x y z
N MET A 1 -42.01 13.76 49.75
CA MET A 1 -41.00 14.75 49.36
C MET A 1 -39.73 13.95 49.04
N SER A 2 -39.56 13.58 47.77
CA SER A 2 -38.43 12.71 47.35
C SER A 2 -37.32 13.63 46.82
N MET A 3 -36.20 13.66 47.55
CA MET A 3 -35.03 14.43 47.13
C MET A 3 -34.30 13.70 45.96
N LYS A 4 -34.34 14.31 44.77
CA LYS A 4 -33.46 13.93 43.64
C LYS A 4 -32.00 14.21 44.03
N LYS A 5 -31.21 13.17 44.22
CA LYS A 5 -29.73 13.28 44.33
C LYS A 5 -29.15 13.86 43.03
N PRO A 6 -28.20 14.80 43.08
CA PRO A 6 -27.68 15.45 41.89
C PRO A 6 -26.88 14.47 41.06
N GLN A 7 -27.19 14.39 39.75
CA GLN A 7 -26.49 13.59 38.73
C GLN A 7 -25.14 14.21 38.31
N LEU A 8 -24.53 15.06 39.12
CA LEU A 8 -23.25 15.71 38.85
C LEU A 8 -22.06 14.76 38.70
N GLY A 9 -22.14 13.53 39.30
CA GLY A 9 -21.02 12.59 39.24
C GLY A 9 -20.79 11.90 37.91
N MET A 10 -21.84 11.67 37.12
CA MET A 10 -21.70 10.93 35.82
C MET A 10 -21.16 11.80 34.68
N SER A 11 -21.49 13.09 34.61
CA SER A 11 -20.97 14.03 33.62
C SER A 11 -19.48 14.30 33.85
N ALA A 12 -19.08 14.57 35.12
CA ALA A 12 -17.68 14.79 35.47
C ALA A 12 -16.81 13.56 35.17
N ARG A 13 -17.31 12.35 35.49
CA ARG A 13 -16.61 11.11 35.20
C ARG A 13 -16.45 10.82 33.69
N LYS A 14 -17.45 11.16 32.87
CA LYS A 14 -17.36 11.12 31.40
C LYS A 14 -16.33 12.11 30.87
N THR A 15 -16.32 13.35 31.40
CA THR A 15 -15.38 14.38 30.96
C THR A 15 -13.94 13.97 31.30
N VAL A 16 -13.69 13.50 32.53
CA VAL A 16 -12.35 13.01 32.93
C VAL A 16 -11.93 11.82 32.08
N GLY A 17 -12.84 10.85 31.84
CA GLY A 17 -12.56 9.70 30.97
C GLY A 17 -12.18 10.13 29.54
N ASN A 18 -12.93 11.07 28.96
CA ASN A 18 -12.61 11.60 27.64
C ASN A 18 -11.27 12.35 27.59
N THR A 19 -10.99 13.15 28.63
CA THR A 19 -9.70 13.88 28.72
C THR A 19 -8.52 12.91 28.81
N VAL A 20 -8.60 11.89 29.65
CA VAL A 20 -7.57 10.84 29.75
C VAL A 20 -7.40 10.11 28.44
N TYR A 21 -8.51 9.76 27.76
CA TYR A 21 -8.47 9.15 26.43
C TYR A 21 -7.76 10.03 25.40
N HIS A 22 -8.08 11.32 25.34
CA HIS A 22 -7.44 12.24 24.39
C HIS A 22 -5.95 12.43 24.71
N ILE A 23 -5.57 12.58 25.97
CA ILE A 23 -4.16 12.66 26.39
C ILE A 23 -3.41 11.39 25.97
N PHE A 24 -3.97 10.21 26.23
CA PHE A 24 -3.38 8.95 25.82
C PHE A 24 -3.20 8.86 24.30
N MET A 25 -4.24 9.21 23.51
CA MET A 25 -4.20 9.17 22.05
C MET A 25 -3.19 10.17 21.47
N VAL A 26 -3.11 11.38 22.03
CA VAL A 26 -2.12 12.40 21.59
C VAL A 26 -0.71 11.93 21.92
N THR A 27 -0.48 11.42 23.13
CA THR A 27 0.84 10.91 23.53
C THR A 27 1.29 9.76 22.64
N LEU A 28 0.38 8.80 22.37
CA LEU A 28 0.67 7.69 21.46
C LEU A 28 0.97 8.18 20.03
N SER A 29 0.21 9.15 19.54
CA SER A 29 0.44 9.75 18.22
C SER A 29 1.79 10.45 18.13
N VAL A 30 2.19 11.20 19.15
CA VAL A 30 3.51 11.85 19.22
C VAL A 30 4.63 10.82 19.20
N ILE A 31 4.52 9.76 20.01
CA ILE A 31 5.52 8.68 20.05
C ILE A 31 5.65 8.00 18.65
N MET A 32 4.51 7.74 17.98
CA MET A 32 4.50 7.10 16.66
C MET A 32 5.06 8.00 15.55
N ILE A 33 4.84 9.30 15.61
CA ILE A 33 5.29 10.25 14.60
C ILE A 33 6.76 10.67 14.83
N TYR A 34 7.22 10.65 16.08
CA TYR A 34 8.56 11.11 16.46
C TYR A 34 9.71 10.55 15.60
N PRO A 35 9.83 9.23 15.34
CA PRO A 35 10.92 8.70 14.54
C PRO A 35 10.93 9.23 13.09
N PHE A 36 9.78 9.48 12.51
CA PHE A 36 9.66 10.04 11.16
C PHE A 36 10.10 11.51 11.12
N VAL A 37 9.65 12.30 12.09
CA VAL A 37 10.06 13.72 12.23
C VAL A 37 11.54 13.80 12.52
N TRP A 38 12.06 12.95 13.42
CA TRP A 38 13.49 12.89 13.73
C TRP A 38 14.32 12.52 12.48
N SER A 39 13.91 11.51 11.72
CA SER A 39 14.57 11.11 10.47
C SER A 39 14.60 12.25 9.45
N LEU A 40 13.45 12.91 9.24
CA LEU A 40 13.32 14.02 8.32
C LEU A 40 14.21 15.22 8.74
N LEU A 41 14.17 15.62 10.00
CA LEU A 41 15.00 16.72 10.50
C LEU A 41 16.50 16.36 10.48
N SER A 42 16.83 15.11 10.79
CA SER A 42 18.21 14.63 10.79
C SER A 42 18.79 14.51 9.37
N SER A 43 17.96 14.39 8.32
CA SER A 43 18.43 14.45 6.94
C SER A 43 19.01 15.81 6.54
N PHE A 44 18.71 16.87 7.30
CA PHE A 44 19.24 18.22 7.10
C PHE A 44 20.40 18.57 8.06
N LYS A 45 20.85 17.64 8.91
CA LYS A 45 22.00 17.83 9.78
C LYS A 45 23.31 17.57 9.04
N SER A 46 24.36 18.25 9.46
CA SER A 46 25.71 17.87 9.04
C SER A 46 26.11 16.51 9.64
N SER A 47 27.07 15.83 9.01
CA SER A 47 27.62 14.58 9.56
C SER A 47 28.24 14.79 10.94
N GLU A 48 28.90 15.93 11.17
CA GLU A 48 29.48 16.29 12.47
C GLU A 48 28.41 16.38 13.56
N GLN A 49 27.29 17.05 13.28
CA GLN A 49 26.17 17.14 14.24
C GLN A 49 25.54 15.76 14.47
N LEU A 50 25.39 14.92 13.43
CA LEU A 50 24.73 13.63 13.55
C LEU A 50 25.57 12.63 14.35
N TYR A 51 26.89 12.62 14.17
CA TYR A 51 27.80 11.65 14.82
C TYR A 51 28.41 12.17 16.13
N GLY A 52 28.67 13.47 16.23
CA GLY A 52 29.31 14.08 17.39
C GLY A 52 28.40 14.84 18.32
N GLY A 53 27.15 15.10 17.90
CA GLY A 53 26.18 15.88 18.65
C GLY A 53 25.30 15.06 19.60
N ASN A 54 24.36 15.71 20.25
CA ASN A 54 23.36 15.07 21.08
C ASN A 54 22.34 14.33 20.19
N PRO A 55 22.18 13.00 20.31
CA PRO A 55 21.22 12.23 19.50
C PRO A 55 19.76 12.68 19.65
N LEU A 56 19.41 13.31 20.77
CA LEU A 56 18.06 13.81 21.05
C LEU A 56 17.80 15.21 20.49
N GLU A 57 18.85 15.89 19.97
CA GLU A 57 18.68 17.19 19.35
C GLU A 57 17.88 17.05 18.06
N LEU A 58 16.70 17.67 18.00
CA LEU A 58 15.82 17.58 16.82
C LEU A 58 16.27 18.52 15.70
N TRP A 59 16.66 19.74 16.02
CA TRP A 59 16.90 20.79 15.03
C TRP A 59 18.27 20.69 14.36
N PRO A 60 18.36 20.80 13.03
CA PRO A 60 19.63 20.88 12.31
C PRO A 60 20.33 22.21 12.59
N ARG A 61 21.60 22.14 13.01
CA ARG A 61 22.45 23.32 13.30
C ARG A 61 23.91 23.01 12.90
N PRO A 62 24.39 23.50 11.73
CA PRO A 62 23.66 24.28 10.71
C PRO A 62 22.67 23.44 9.90
N PHE A 63 21.64 24.11 9.35
CA PHE A 63 20.77 23.49 8.34
C PHE A 63 21.57 23.30 7.04
N THR A 64 21.59 22.09 6.47
CA THR A 64 22.30 21.80 5.23
C THR A 64 21.46 20.98 4.25
N MET A 65 21.60 21.27 2.95
CA MET A 65 21.05 20.47 1.85
C MET A 65 22.11 19.54 1.21
N GLU A 66 23.32 19.51 1.78
CA GLU A 66 24.44 18.78 1.21
C GLU A 66 24.16 17.27 1.10
N ASN A 67 23.45 16.69 2.09
CA ASN A 67 23.07 15.30 2.09
C ASN A 67 22.19 14.92 0.89
N TYR A 68 21.27 15.79 0.50
CA TYR A 68 20.43 15.61 -0.68
C TYR A 68 21.22 15.75 -1.98
N LYS A 69 22.12 16.74 -2.07
CA LYS A 69 23.03 16.87 -3.23
C LYS A 69 23.88 15.62 -3.38
N ARG A 70 24.49 15.17 -2.27
CA ARG A 70 25.31 13.97 -2.25
C ARG A 70 24.54 12.71 -2.66
N LEU A 71 23.29 12.57 -2.21
CA LEU A 71 22.40 11.48 -2.57
C LEU A 71 22.27 11.32 -4.10
N PHE A 72 21.99 12.42 -4.81
CA PHE A 72 21.83 12.41 -6.26
C PHE A 72 23.14 12.32 -7.04
N GLN A 73 24.29 12.57 -6.38
CA GLN A 73 25.61 12.38 -6.99
C GLN A 73 26.11 10.94 -6.89
N VAL A 74 25.77 10.24 -5.78
CA VAL A 74 26.24 8.87 -5.52
C VAL A 74 25.48 7.85 -6.36
N LEU A 75 24.18 8.02 -6.50
CA LEU A 75 23.29 7.11 -7.22
C LEU A 75 22.26 7.88 -8.06
N PRO A 76 21.77 7.32 -9.16
CA PRO A 76 20.69 7.91 -9.97
C PRO A 76 19.33 7.79 -9.24
N PHE A 77 19.22 8.47 -8.09
CA PHE A 77 18.08 8.37 -7.17
C PHE A 77 16.79 8.93 -7.78
N ASP A 78 16.92 9.86 -8.73
CA ASP A 78 15.83 10.37 -9.57
C ASP A 78 15.21 9.24 -10.41
N LYS A 79 16.04 8.44 -11.09
CA LYS A 79 15.57 7.27 -11.87
C LYS A 79 14.87 6.25 -10.98
N PHE A 80 15.46 5.93 -9.82
CA PHE A 80 14.85 4.99 -8.87
C PHE A 80 13.47 5.46 -8.40
N THR A 81 13.34 6.77 -8.15
CA THR A 81 12.06 7.37 -7.77
C THR A 81 11.03 7.26 -8.91
N VAL A 82 11.43 7.63 -10.13
CA VAL A 82 10.55 7.54 -11.32
C VAL A 82 10.12 6.09 -11.56
N ASN A 83 11.05 5.14 -11.49
CA ASN A 83 10.75 3.71 -11.66
C ASN A 83 9.75 3.22 -10.60
N SER A 84 9.97 3.58 -9.33
CA SER A 84 9.06 3.19 -8.25
C SER A 84 7.67 3.81 -8.40
N VAL A 85 7.59 5.08 -8.77
CA VAL A 85 6.29 5.75 -9.05
C VAL A 85 5.58 5.06 -10.22
N PHE A 86 6.29 4.83 -11.32
CA PHE A 86 5.73 4.14 -12.49
C PHE A 86 5.19 2.75 -12.12
N LEU A 87 6.01 1.92 -11.47
CA LEU A 87 5.62 0.58 -11.09
C LEU A 87 4.46 0.57 -10.09
N SER A 88 4.50 1.47 -9.09
CA SER A 88 3.46 1.56 -8.06
C SER A 88 2.13 2.12 -8.56
N VAL A 89 2.09 2.71 -9.75
CA VAL A 89 0.84 3.12 -10.41
C VAL A 89 0.40 2.07 -11.46
N ALA A 90 1.31 1.66 -12.33
CA ALA A 90 0.99 0.78 -13.45
C ALA A 90 0.68 -0.66 -13.00
N MET A 91 1.44 -1.22 -12.04
CA MET A 91 1.18 -2.57 -11.57
C MET A 91 -0.17 -2.71 -10.83
N PRO A 92 -0.54 -1.84 -9.87
CA PRO A 92 -1.87 -1.88 -9.26
C PRO A 92 -3.01 -1.74 -10.28
N PHE A 93 -2.85 -0.88 -11.29
CA PHE A 93 -3.85 -0.77 -12.36
C PHE A 93 -4.06 -2.11 -13.06
N CYS A 94 -2.99 -2.80 -13.47
CA CYS A 94 -3.05 -4.11 -14.10
C CYS A 94 -3.61 -5.19 -13.14
N MET A 95 -3.16 -5.18 -11.88
CA MET A 95 -3.66 -6.12 -10.85
C MET A 95 -5.17 -5.98 -10.65
N ILE A 96 -5.67 -4.74 -10.54
CA ILE A 96 -7.09 -4.44 -10.38
C ILE A 96 -7.89 -4.87 -11.61
N ALA A 97 -7.38 -4.60 -12.81
CA ALA A 97 -8.03 -5.00 -14.06
C ALA A 97 -8.21 -6.53 -14.12
N VAL A 98 -7.14 -7.28 -13.88
CA VAL A 98 -7.19 -8.75 -13.86
C VAL A 98 -8.08 -9.26 -12.72
N ALA A 99 -7.92 -8.72 -11.51
CA ALA A 99 -8.68 -9.18 -10.35
C ALA A 99 -10.17 -8.90 -10.47
N SER A 100 -10.56 -7.72 -10.96
CA SER A 100 -11.97 -7.36 -11.10
C SER A 100 -12.66 -8.19 -12.20
N LEU A 101 -12.02 -8.42 -13.34
CA LEU A 101 -12.53 -9.29 -14.40
C LEU A 101 -12.67 -10.74 -13.91
N THR A 102 -11.65 -11.26 -13.22
CA THR A 102 -11.68 -12.60 -12.63
C THR A 102 -12.79 -12.72 -11.58
N ALA A 103 -12.90 -11.75 -10.69
CA ALA A 103 -13.94 -11.72 -9.66
C ALA A 103 -15.35 -11.63 -10.28
N TYR A 104 -15.52 -10.85 -11.36
CA TYR A 104 -16.79 -10.77 -12.09
C TYR A 104 -17.15 -12.11 -12.69
N ALA A 105 -16.23 -12.78 -13.36
CA ALA A 105 -16.47 -14.12 -13.91
C ALA A 105 -16.86 -15.12 -12.80
N LEU A 106 -16.13 -15.13 -11.69
CA LEU A 106 -16.38 -16.01 -10.54
C LEU A 106 -17.65 -15.67 -9.75
N THR A 107 -18.24 -14.49 -9.94
CA THR A 107 -19.44 -14.05 -9.20
C THR A 107 -20.71 -14.17 -10.05
N ARG A 108 -20.61 -13.79 -11.31
CA ARG A 108 -21.79 -13.56 -12.19
C ARG A 108 -21.96 -14.58 -13.31
N LEU A 109 -20.85 -15.17 -13.78
CA LEU A 109 -20.95 -16.18 -14.83
C LEU A 109 -21.21 -17.57 -14.23
N GLU A 110 -22.05 -18.33 -14.89
CA GLU A 110 -22.38 -19.71 -14.50
C GLU A 110 -21.54 -20.66 -15.35
N PHE A 111 -20.59 -21.34 -14.72
CA PHE A 111 -19.79 -22.38 -15.35
C PHE A 111 -19.39 -23.46 -14.33
N ARG A 112 -19.11 -24.67 -14.85
CA ARG A 112 -18.71 -25.80 -14.02
C ARG A 112 -17.34 -25.52 -13.37
N GLY A 113 -17.24 -25.80 -12.08
CA GLY A 113 -15.97 -25.60 -11.35
C GLY A 113 -15.73 -24.20 -10.79
N ARG A 114 -16.63 -23.22 -10.99
CA ARG A 114 -16.50 -21.84 -10.49
C ARG A 114 -16.09 -21.76 -9.03
N ASN A 115 -16.76 -22.49 -8.16
CA ASN A 115 -16.47 -22.46 -6.73
C ASN A 115 -15.13 -23.13 -6.39
N ILE A 116 -14.74 -24.17 -7.12
CA ILE A 116 -13.44 -24.85 -6.96
C ILE A 116 -12.31 -23.89 -7.35
N LEU A 117 -12.45 -23.18 -8.48
CA LEU A 117 -11.48 -22.17 -8.89
C LEU A 117 -11.37 -21.04 -7.86
N PHE A 118 -12.49 -20.56 -7.34
CA PHE A 118 -12.45 -19.55 -6.28
C PHE A 118 -11.73 -20.07 -5.02
N LEU A 119 -12.03 -21.30 -4.59
CA LEU A 119 -11.34 -21.92 -3.46
C LEU A 119 -9.85 -22.09 -3.73
N ALA A 120 -9.45 -22.41 -4.95
CA ALA A 120 -8.05 -22.48 -5.34
C ALA A 120 -7.35 -21.11 -5.20
N PHE A 121 -7.98 -20.01 -5.62
CA PHE A 121 -7.43 -18.66 -5.36
C PHE A 121 -7.27 -18.38 -3.86
N ILE A 122 -8.27 -18.72 -3.04
CA ILE A 122 -8.16 -18.56 -1.59
C ILE A 122 -7.02 -19.41 -1.03
N ALA A 123 -6.87 -20.64 -1.48
CA ALA A 123 -5.80 -21.54 -1.03
C ALA A 123 -4.40 -20.95 -1.34
N THR A 124 -4.22 -20.25 -2.47
CA THR A 124 -2.93 -19.59 -2.76
C THR A 124 -2.56 -18.52 -1.75
N MET A 125 -3.54 -17.86 -1.10
CA MET A 125 -3.26 -16.86 -0.06
C MET A 125 -2.67 -17.48 1.22
N MET A 126 -2.90 -18.79 1.44
CA MET A 126 -2.36 -19.50 2.59
C MET A 126 -0.88 -19.88 2.41
N ILE A 127 -0.37 -19.82 1.18
CA ILE A 127 1.01 -20.15 0.88
C ILE A 127 1.87 -18.90 1.14
N PRO A 128 2.83 -18.95 2.09
CA PRO A 128 3.74 -17.84 2.32
C PRO A 128 4.51 -17.47 1.04
N SER A 129 4.55 -16.20 0.69
CA SER A 129 5.19 -15.73 -0.56
C SER A 129 6.67 -16.12 -0.66
N HIS A 130 7.38 -16.23 0.48
CA HIS A 130 8.77 -16.65 0.52
C HIS A 130 8.99 -18.12 0.08
N VAL A 131 8.01 -18.99 0.27
CA VAL A 131 8.08 -20.39 -0.20
C VAL A 131 8.05 -20.48 -1.72
N THR A 132 7.30 -19.61 -2.36
CA THR A 132 7.16 -19.57 -3.83
C THR A 132 8.26 -18.77 -4.52
N LEU A 133 9.19 -18.16 -3.76
CA LEU A 133 10.22 -17.28 -4.30
C LEU A 133 11.12 -18.01 -5.32
N ILE A 134 11.68 -19.17 -4.95
CA ILE A 134 12.59 -19.94 -5.82
C ILE A 134 11.86 -20.47 -7.07
N PRO A 135 10.69 -21.10 -6.97
CA PRO A 135 9.91 -21.48 -8.14
C PRO A 135 9.58 -20.31 -9.08
N ASN A 136 9.14 -19.18 -8.53
CA ASN A 136 8.86 -17.99 -9.33
C ASN A 136 10.10 -17.44 -10.03
N TYR A 137 11.24 -17.40 -9.33
CA TYR A 137 12.51 -16.98 -9.92
C TYR A 137 12.91 -17.88 -11.10
N LYS A 138 12.80 -19.21 -10.94
CA LYS A 138 13.06 -20.16 -12.01
C LYS A 138 12.15 -19.95 -13.22
N ILE A 139 10.86 -19.74 -13.02
CA ILE A 139 9.91 -19.44 -14.10
C ILE A 139 10.34 -18.18 -14.86
N VAL A 140 10.71 -17.12 -14.14
CA VAL A 140 11.15 -15.85 -14.74
C VAL A 140 12.45 -16.03 -15.53
N VAL A 141 13.39 -16.84 -15.04
CA VAL A 141 14.62 -17.21 -15.76
C VAL A 141 14.30 -17.98 -17.04
N ASP A 142 13.48 -19.03 -16.95
CA ASP A 142 13.10 -19.88 -18.07
C ASP A 142 12.35 -19.07 -19.16
N MET A 143 11.56 -18.07 -18.75
CA MET A 143 10.88 -17.13 -19.64
C MET A 143 11.79 -16.01 -20.19
N LYS A 144 13.07 -15.94 -19.78
CA LYS A 144 14.05 -14.89 -20.16
C LYS A 144 13.60 -13.48 -19.80
N LEU A 145 12.91 -13.32 -18.68
CA LEU A 145 12.37 -12.05 -18.22
C LEU A 145 13.23 -11.37 -17.15
N ILE A 146 14.36 -11.98 -16.76
CA ILE A 146 15.33 -11.35 -15.83
C ILE A 146 15.73 -9.99 -16.38
N ASN A 147 15.86 -9.03 -15.49
CA ASN A 147 16.21 -7.65 -15.79
C ASN A 147 15.16 -6.89 -16.64
N THR A 148 13.89 -7.28 -16.53
CA THR A 148 12.76 -6.59 -17.17
C THR A 148 11.64 -6.31 -16.16
N TYR A 149 10.90 -5.23 -16.38
CA TYR A 149 9.70 -4.95 -15.57
C TYR A 149 8.60 -6.00 -15.77
N ALA A 150 8.59 -6.72 -16.90
CA ALA A 150 7.66 -7.81 -17.13
C ALA A 150 7.74 -8.90 -16.04
N ALA A 151 8.93 -9.17 -15.49
CA ALA A 151 9.11 -10.08 -14.38
C ALA A 151 8.34 -9.63 -13.12
N LEU A 152 8.29 -8.32 -12.87
CA LEU A 152 7.57 -7.73 -11.74
C LEU A 152 6.05 -7.77 -11.97
N PHE A 153 5.60 -7.41 -13.18
CA PHE A 153 4.18 -7.41 -13.54
C PHE A 153 3.57 -8.80 -13.49
N LEU A 154 4.16 -9.78 -14.18
CA LEU A 154 3.60 -11.12 -14.30
C LEU A 154 3.50 -11.81 -12.95
N THR A 155 4.52 -11.68 -12.12
CA THR A 155 4.52 -12.30 -10.80
C THR A 155 3.43 -11.70 -9.91
N ASN A 156 3.27 -10.38 -9.89
CA ASN A 156 2.26 -9.74 -9.07
C ASN A 156 0.83 -9.94 -9.59
N MET A 157 0.63 -10.06 -10.90
CA MET A 157 -0.70 -10.23 -11.50
C MET A 157 -1.24 -11.66 -11.38
N PHE A 158 -0.38 -12.68 -11.51
CA PHE A 158 -0.80 -14.07 -11.72
C PHE A 158 -0.41 -15.02 -10.59
N THR A 159 0.22 -14.54 -9.53
CA THR A 159 0.49 -15.36 -8.33
C THR A 159 -0.49 -15.04 -7.19
N GLY A 160 -0.29 -15.68 -6.05
CA GLY A 160 -1.08 -15.46 -4.83
C GLY A 160 -1.16 -14.00 -4.37
N SER A 161 -0.23 -13.16 -4.82
CA SER A 161 -0.24 -11.71 -4.51
C SER A 161 -1.52 -11.00 -4.95
N ASN A 162 -2.14 -11.43 -6.05
CA ASN A 162 -3.38 -10.84 -6.55
C ASN A 162 -4.66 -11.54 -6.06
N ALA A 163 -4.54 -12.68 -5.38
CA ALA A 163 -5.68 -13.46 -4.91
C ALA A 163 -6.55 -12.68 -3.90
N PHE A 164 -5.92 -11.84 -3.05
CA PHE A 164 -6.64 -10.95 -2.14
C PHE A 164 -7.55 -9.98 -2.91
N ASN A 165 -7.05 -9.35 -3.97
CA ASN A 165 -7.85 -8.43 -4.78
C ASN A 165 -9.03 -9.16 -5.43
N ILE A 166 -8.84 -10.39 -5.95
CA ILE A 166 -9.90 -11.23 -6.51
C ILE A 166 -10.96 -11.53 -5.45
N PHE A 167 -10.54 -11.95 -4.26
CA PHE A 167 -11.43 -12.19 -3.13
C PHE A 167 -12.23 -10.94 -2.76
N PHE A 168 -11.56 -9.80 -2.61
CA PHE A 168 -12.16 -8.55 -2.19
C PHE A 168 -13.20 -8.05 -3.21
N PHE A 169 -12.86 -8.05 -4.51
CA PHE A 169 -13.80 -7.70 -5.57
C PHE A 169 -14.98 -8.66 -5.61
N ARG A 170 -14.75 -9.96 -5.43
CA ARG A 170 -15.85 -10.93 -5.40
C ARG A 170 -16.83 -10.65 -4.27
N GLN A 171 -16.34 -10.38 -3.06
CA GLN A 171 -17.21 -10.05 -1.91
C GLN A 171 -18.00 -8.76 -2.18
N PHE A 172 -17.35 -7.76 -2.77
CA PHE A 172 -18.02 -6.51 -3.11
C PHE A 172 -19.09 -6.71 -4.20
N PHE A 173 -18.78 -7.45 -5.26
CA PHE A 173 -19.73 -7.70 -6.33
C PHE A 173 -20.95 -8.50 -5.86
N LEU A 174 -20.80 -9.40 -4.89
CA LEU A 174 -21.94 -10.11 -4.27
C LEU A 174 -22.92 -9.16 -3.59
N SER A 175 -22.49 -8.01 -3.11
CA SER A 175 -23.36 -7.00 -2.49
C SER A 175 -24.14 -6.15 -3.50
N ILE A 176 -23.78 -6.16 -4.79
CA ILE A 176 -24.50 -5.43 -5.85
C ILE A 176 -25.75 -6.22 -6.25
N PRO A 177 -26.96 -5.62 -6.21
CA PRO A 177 -28.18 -6.27 -6.61
C PRO A 177 -28.13 -6.77 -8.06
N LYS A 178 -28.50 -8.03 -8.28
CA LYS A 178 -28.55 -8.64 -9.64
C LYS A 178 -29.56 -7.97 -10.57
N ASP A 179 -30.58 -7.36 -10.02
CA ASP A 179 -31.66 -6.71 -10.80
C ASP A 179 -31.13 -5.58 -11.69
N LEU A 180 -30.09 -4.85 -11.24
CA LEU A 180 -29.42 -3.84 -12.05
C LEU A 180 -28.77 -4.43 -13.30
N GLU A 181 -28.19 -5.63 -13.17
CA GLU A 181 -27.54 -6.32 -14.27
C GLU A 181 -28.58 -6.96 -15.21
N ASN A 182 -29.67 -7.51 -14.66
CA ASN A 182 -30.75 -8.08 -15.43
C ASN A 182 -31.46 -7.00 -16.28
N ALA A 183 -31.73 -5.83 -15.71
CA ALA A 183 -32.28 -4.70 -16.45
C ALA A 183 -31.38 -4.30 -17.63
N ALA A 184 -30.06 -4.17 -17.40
CA ALA A 184 -29.14 -3.83 -18.47
C ALA A 184 -29.05 -4.91 -19.57
N ILE A 185 -29.23 -6.19 -19.23
CA ILE A 185 -29.29 -7.28 -20.22
C ILE A 185 -30.57 -7.20 -21.06
N ILE A 186 -31.71 -6.87 -20.44
CA ILE A 186 -32.99 -6.64 -21.14
C ILE A 186 -32.85 -5.46 -22.11
N ASP A 187 -32.11 -4.41 -21.72
CA ASP A 187 -31.77 -3.26 -22.55
C ASP A 187 -30.72 -3.58 -23.65
N GLY A 188 -30.34 -4.86 -23.82
CA GLY A 188 -29.43 -5.30 -24.89
C GLY A 188 -27.93 -5.20 -24.57
N CYS A 189 -27.55 -4.95 -23.30
CA CYS A 189 -26.14 -4.96 -22.92
C CYS A 189 -25.54 -6.38 -22.97
N THR A 190 -24.35 -6.49 -23.54
CA THR A 190 -23.53 -7.70 -23.44
C THR A 190 -22.99 -7.88 -22.01
N ARG A 191 -22.55 -9.09 -21.65
CA ARG A 191 -21.94 -9.37 -20.32
C ARG A 191 -20.74 -8.44 -19.99
N LEU A 192 -19.88 -8.16 -20.96
CA LEU A 192 -18.79 -7.19 -20.81
C LEU A 192 -19.35 -5.76 -20.70
N GLY A 193 -20.41 -5.44 -21.44
CA GLY A 193 -21.10 -4.15 -21.30
C GLY A 193 -21.66 -3.94 -19.89
N VAL A 194 -22.28 -4.95 -19.29
CA VAL A 194 -22.76 -4.95 -17.89
C VAL A 194 -21.59 -4.75 -16.93
N PHE A 195 -20.48 -5.47 -17.12
CA PHE A 195 -19.28 -5.27 -16.29
C PHE A 195 -18.79 -3.82 -16.29
N PHE A 196 -18.55 -3.24 -17.46
CA PHE A 196 -17.96 -1.90 -17.55
C PHE A 196 -18.94 -0.76 -17.22
N ARG A 197 -20.25 -0.91 -17.54
CA ARG A 197 -21.25 0.16 -17.38
C ARG A 197 -22.02 0.09 -16.07
N ILE A 198 -22.15 -1.09 -15.47
CA ILE A 198 -22.95 -1.27 -14.25
C ILE A 198 -22.06 -1.69 -13.07
N VAL A 199 -21.36 -2.83 -13.17
CA VAL A 199 -20.67 -3.44 -12.02
C VAL A 199 -19.45 -2.63 -11.61
N LEU A 200 -18.57 -2.29 -12.54
CA LEU A 200 -17.32 -1.59 -12.26
C LEU A 200 -17.54 -0.15 -11.72
N PRO A 201 -18.46 0.68 -12.28
CA PRO A 201 -18.76 1.99 -11.72
C PRO A 201 -19.36 1.94 -10.31
N ASN A 202 -20.16 0.91 -9.99
CA ASN A 202 -20.69 0.72 -8.65
C ASN A 202 -19.62 0.21 -7.66
N ALA A 203 -18.51 -0.34 -8.15
CA ALA A 203 -17.40 -0.84 -7.35
C ALA A 203 -16.29 0.19 -7.07
N LYS A 204 -16.51 1.49 -7.32
CA LYS A 204 -15.54 2.55 -7.04
C LYS A 204 -14.91 2.47 -5.63
N PRO A 205 -15.66 2.20 -4.54
CA PRO A 205 -15.06 2.05 -3.22
C PRO A 205 -14.09 0.85 -3.13
N ALA A 206 -14.43 -0.27 -3.79
CA ALA A 206 -13.56 -1.45 -3.82
C ALA A 206 -12.30 -1.17 -4.65
N ILE A 207 -12.43 -0.49 -5.79
CA ILE A 207 -11.30 -0.09 -6.63
C ILE A 207 -10.36 0.82 -5.83
N ALA A 208 -10.88 1.83 -5.14
CA ALA A 208 -10.07 2.73 -4.34
C ALA A 208 -9.30 1.99 -3.23
N THR A 209 -9.97 1.09 -2.52
CA THR A 209 -9.35 0.29 -1.45
C THR A 209 -8.24 -0.59 -2.00
N THR A 210 -8.51 -1.37 -3.05
CA THR A 210 -7.51 -2.27 -3.65
C THR A 210 -6.36 -1.49 -4.30
N ALA A 211 -6.63 -0.31 -4.89
CA ALA A 211 -5.59 0.55 -5.45
C ALA A 211 -4.60 1.02 -4.39
N ILE A 212 -5.08 1.48 -3.23
CA ILE A 212 -4.23 1.95 -2.13
C ILE A 212 -3.40 0.78 -1.57
N LEU A 213 -4.04 -0.38 -1.33
CA LEU A 213 -3.36 -1.54 -0.77
C LEU A 213 -2.30 -2.08 -1.73
N SER A 214 -2.62 -2.19 -3.02
CA SER A 214 -1.69 -2.64 -4.05
C SER A 214 -0.57 -1.62 -4.29
N PHE A 215 -0.86 -0.32 -4.30
CA PHE A 215 0.16 0.74 -4.37
C PHE A 215 1.16 0.59 -3.23
N ARG A 216 0.67 0.50 -1.98
CA ARG A 216 1.52 0.33 -0.80
C ARG A 216 2.36 -0.94 -0.90
N SER A 217 1.78 -2.05 -1.35
CA SER A 217 2.50 -3.33 -1.51
C SER A 217 3.65 -3.20 -2.51
N VAL A 218 3.37 -2.65 -3.70
CA VAL A 218 4.37 -2.49 -4.77
C VAL A 218 5.44 -1.45 -4.39
N TRP A 219 5.04 -0.33 -3.76
CA TRP A 219 5.98 0.71 -3.33
C TRP A 219 7.01 0.19 -2.32
N ASN A 220 6.58 -0.64 -1.37
CA ASN A 220 7.44 -1.19 -0.33
C ASN A 220 8.12 -2.50 -0.74
N GLU A 221 7.83 -3.03 -1.93
CA GLU A 221 8.43 -4.29 -2.39
C GLU A 221 9.93 -4.11 -2.59
N PHE A 222 10.69 -4.98 -1.94
CA PHE A 222 12.16 -4.92 -1.95
C PHE A 222 12.77 -6.20 -2.49
N LEU A 223 12.33 -7.35 -1.96
CA LEU A 223 13.02 -8.62 -2.18
C LEU A 223 12.93 -9.09 -3.62
N TRP A 224 11.74 -9.03 -4.21
CA TRP A 224 11.53 -9.51 -5.57
C TRP A 224 12.23 -8.64 -6.62
N PRO A 225 12.07 -7.29 -6.61
CA PRO A 225 12.86 -6.42 -7.49
C PRO A 225 14.37 -6.62 -7.33
N MET A 226 14.87 -6.81 -6.11
CA MET A 226 16.30 -7.04 -5.85
C MET A 226 16.82 -8.33 -6.50
N LEU A 227 15.98 -9.36 -6.62
CA LEU A 227 16.37 -10.65 -7.21
C LEU A 227 16.33 -10.65 -8.74
N VAL A 228 15.36 -9.93 -9.33
CA VAL A 228 15.10 -10.04 -10.78
C VAL A 228 15.57 -8.84 -11.60
N ILE A 229 15.94 -7.71 -10.97
CA ILE A 229 16.44 -6.51 -11.63
C ILE A 229 17.90 -6.31 -11.25
N ASN A 230 18.79 -6.36 -12.24
CA ASN A 230 20.24 -6.18 -12.07
C ASN A 230 20.75 -4.86 -12.68
N ASP A 231 19.96 -4.21 -13.52
CA ASP A 231 20.30 -2.95 -14.19
C ASP A 231 20.00 -1.77 -13.26
N TYR A 232 21.02 -0.98 -12.95
CA TYR A 232 20.89 0.19 -12.07
C TYR A 232 19.84 1.18 -12.57
N ASP A 233 19.70 1.36 -13.88
CA ASP A 233 18.70 2.28 -14.44
C ASP A 233 17.25 1.82 -14.25
N LYS A 234 17.04 0.55 -13.88
CA LYS A 234 15.72 -0.07 -13.66
C LYS A 234 15.40 -0.34 -12.19
N LEU A 235 16.33 -0.08 -11.28
CA LEU A 235 16.12 -0.35 -9.86
C LEU A 235 14.96 0.46 -9.29
N THR A 236 14.29 -0.13 -8.31
CA THR A 236 13.30 0.55 -7.50
C THR A 236 13.97 1.34 -6.37
N LEU A 237 13.25 2.31 -5.83
CA LEU A 237 13.74 3.18 -4.76
C LEU A 237 14.16 2.39 -3.50
N THR A 238 13.39 1.35 -3.14
CA THR A 238 13.68 0.47 -2.00
C THR A 238 14.98 -0.32 -2.18
N VAL A 239 15.23 -0.80 -3.39
CA VAL A 239 16.49 -1.47 -3.74
C VAL A 239 17.65 -0.47 -3.81
N GLY A 240 17.40 0.71 -4.38
CA GLY A 240 18.37 1.80 -4.43
C GLY A 240 18.87 2.24 -3.05
N LEU A 241 17.99 2.28 -2.04
CA LEU A 241 18.39 2.57 -0.66
C LEU A 241 19.35 1.53 -0.07
N LYS A 242 19.22 0.25 -0.45
CA LYS A 242 20.19 -0.77 -0.04
C LYS A 242 21.58 -0.48 -0.61
N TYR A 243 21.67 -0.18 -1.91
CA TYR A 243 22.93 0.16 -2.55
C TYR A 243 23.52 1.47 -2.00
N LEU A 244 22.66 2.45 -1.66
CA LEU A 244 23.12 3.67 -1.02
C LEU A 244 23.84 3.37 0.29
N LYS A 245 23.33 2.46 1.12
CA LYS A 245 23.97 2.06 2.37
C LYS A 245 25.34 1.38 2.15
N GLU A 246 25.50 0.65 1.04
CA GLU A 246 26.74 -0.04 0.72
C GLU A 246 27.83 0.92 0.18
N TRP A 247 27.44 1.92 -0.61
CA TRP A 247 28.33 2.82 -1.31
C TRP A 247 28.63 4.13 -0.59
N GLU A 248 27.67 4.61 0.21
CA GLU A 248 27.77 5.82 0.99
C GLU A 248 27.30 5.54 2.43
N PRO A 249 28.19 5.05 3.32
CA PRO A 249 27.80 4.65 4.67
C PRO A 249 27.49 5.85 5.60
N ASN A 250 27.29 7.03 5.05
CA ASN A 250 26.93 8.23 5.78
C ASN A 250 25.43 8.23 6.15
N TRP A 251 25.13 8.16 7.42
CA TRP A 251 23.75 8.14 7.94
C TRP A 251 22.94 9.37 7.56
N ALA A 252 23.55 10.55 7.43
CA ALA A 252 22.82 11.75 7.04
C ALA A 252 22.30 11.66 5.60
N VAL A 253 23.10 11.07 4.69
CA VAL A 253 22.69 10.81 3.30
C VAL A 253 21.66 9.70 3.23
N LEU A 254 21.80 8.63 4.03
CA LEU A 254 20.80 7.57 4.16
C LEU A 254 19.45 8.10 4.65
N LEU A 255 19.47 9.00 5.65
CA LEU A 255 18.25 9.62 6.17
C LEU A 255 17.60 10.54 5.13
N ALA A 256 18.38 11.22 4.29
CA ALA A 256 17.86 11.99 3.16
C ALA A 256 17.14 11.09 2.15
N GLY A 257 17.74 9.95 1.74
CA GLY A 257 17.12 8.98 0.86
C GLY A 257 15.87 8.35 1.46
N ALA A 258 15.91 7.95 2.74
CA ALA A 258 14.77 7.40 3.46
C ALA A 258 13.61 8.43 3.56
N SER A 259 13.92 9.68 3.86
CA SER A 259 12.92 10.77 3.94
C SER A 259 12.23 10.99 2.60
N LEU A 260 12.98 11.02 1.48
CA LEU A 260 12.38 11.11 0.14
C LEU A 260 11.48 9.91 -0.18
N SER A 261 11.84 8.72 0.30
CA SER A 261 11.05 7.50 0.06
C SER A 261 9.70 7.49 0.79
N ILE A 262 9.58 8.23 1.90
CA ILE A 262 8.34 8.33 2.66
C ILE A 262 7.35 9.30 2.00
N VAL A 263 7.82 10.34 1.32
CA VAL A 263 6.98 11.42 0.76
C VAL A 263 5.87 10.89 -0.16
N PRO A 264 6.12 10.03 -1.16
CA PRO A 264 5.04 9.55 -2.05
C PRO A 264 3.97 8.73 -1.31
N ILE A 265 4.35 7.92 -0.32
CA ILE A 265 3.38 7.16 0.49
C ILE A 265 2.47 8.11 1.28
N VAL A 266 3.06 9.13 1.90
CA VAL A 266 2.30 10.14 2.66
C VAL A 266 1.35 10.90 1.74
N ILE A 267 1.80 11.32 0.55
CA ILE A 267 0.96 12.00 -0.43
C ILE A 267 -0.23 11.12 -0.84
N VAL A 268 0.01 9.87 -1.19
CA VAL A 268 -1.06 8.92 -1.57
C VAL A 268 -2.02 8.72 -0.41
N PHE A 269 -1.52 8.55 0.83
CA PHE A 269 -2.37 8.43 2.00
C PHE A 269 -3.25 9.67 2.22
N LEU A 270 -2.69 10.88 2.14
CA LEU A 270 -3.45 12.12 2.33
C LEU A 270 -4.53 12.32 1.27
N ILE A 271 -4.28 11.92 0.02
CA ILE A 271 -5.26 12.00 -1.06
C ILE A 271 -6.41 11.00 -0.82
N PHE A 272 -6.11 9.78 -0.40
CA PHE A 272 -7.08 8.68 -0.32
C PHE A 272 -7.54 8.34 1.11
N GLN A 273 -7.16 9.10 2.15
CA GLN A 273 -7.49 8.81 3.55
C GLN A 273 -9.00 8.64 3.83
N LYS A 274 -9.86 9.41 3.14
CA LYS A 274 -11.31 9.32 3.31
C LYS A 274 -11.86 7.97 2.84
N GLN A 275 -11.36 7.46 1.72
CA GLN A 275 -11.74 6.16 1.18
C GLN A 275 -11.26 5.02 2.08
N PHE A 276 -10.06 5.18 2.65
CA PHE A 276 -9.50 4.21 3.60
C PHE A 276 -10.35 4.11 4.87
N MET A 277 -10.74 5.25 5.45
CA MET A 277 -11.57 5.28 6.65
C MET A 277 -12.97 4.72 6.40
N ALA A 278 -13.60 5.03 5.26
CA ALA A 278 -14.91 4.52 4.90
C ALA A 278 -14.93 2.98 4.75
N SER A 279 -13.87 2.39 4.20
CA SER A 279 -13.77 0.93 4.05
C SER A 279 -13.59 0.21 5.39
N THR A 280 -12.82 0.80 6.30
CA THR A 280 -12.56 0.24 7.65
C THR A 280 -13.83 0.30 8.52
N MET A 281 -14.61 1.36 8.42
CA MET A 281 -15.87 1.49 9.17
C MET A 281 -16.92 0.48 8.69
N ASN A 282 -17.04 0.24 7.39
CA ASN A 282 -17.99 -0.74 6.85
C ASN A 282 -17.62 -2.20 7.19
N SER A 283 -16.35 -2.51 7.34
CA SER A 283 -15.90 -3.85 7.76
C SER A 283 -16.07 -4.09 9.27
N GLY A 284 -16.07 -3.04 10.09
CA GLY A 284 -16.22 -3.14 11.55
C GLY A 284 -17.68 -3.19 12.04
N PHE A 285 -18.66 -2.76 11.25
CA PHE A 285 -20.09 -2.72 11.63
C PHE A 285 -20.96 -3.77 10.93
N GLY A 286 -20.39 -4.66 10.11
CA GLY A 286 -21.11 -5.76 9.44
C GLY A 286 -21.59 -6.88 10.34
N GLY A 287 -21.59 -6.71 11.65
CA GLY A 287 -22.01 -7.67 12.68
C GLY A 287 -23.20 -7.19 13.49
N LYS A 288 -24.30 -6.77 12.85
CA LYS A 288 -25.63 -6.70 13.51
C LYS A 288 -26.70 -7.05 12.51
#